data_cad6f70422e1948b6b8f93c8509db489
#
_entry.id   cad6f70422e1948b6b8f93c8509db489
#
_cell.length_a   1.000
_cell.length_b   1.000
_cell.length_c   1.000
_cell.angle_alpha   90.00
_cell.angle_beta   90.00
_cell.angle_gamma   90.00
#
_symmetry.space_group_name_H-M   'P 1'
#
loop_
_entity.id
_entity.type
_entity.pdbx_description
1 polymer ?
#
loop_
_entity_poly.entity_id
_entity_poly.type
_entity_poly.pdbx_seq_one_letter_code
_entity_poly.pdbx_strand_id
1 'polypeptide(L)'
;MQNVQNDEQALKELNGKIGDAENRGDHEWLAGVLAPKLAFQRADEQKTVDDQVAFLQKVKSGGSRETQIVEPIDLYGDRAIVKCIVTVGNQRFHNLRLFVRREGQWKLLGWANEPL
;
A
#
# COMPACT_ATOMS: atom_id res chain seq x y z
N MET A 1 -21.02 -7.59 13.66
CA MET A 1 -20.07 -8.68 13.33
C MET A 1 -19.44 -8.40 11.98
N GLN A 2 -18.14 -8.48 11.89
CA GLN A 2 -17.47 -8.24 10.62
C GLN A 2 -17.49 -9.47 9.75
N ASN A 3 -17.70 -9.24 8.46
CA ASN A 3 -17.68 -10.30 7.48
C ASN A 3 -16.27 -10.35 6.85
N VAL A 4 -15.58 -11.48 7.01
CA VAL A 4 -14.22 -11.67 6.49
C VAL A 4 -14.16 -11.42 4.99
N GLN A 5 -15.14 -11.88 4.23
CA GLN A 5 -15.17 -11.65 2.78
C GLN A 5 -15.28 -10.17 2.44
N ASN A 6 -16.05 -9.40 3.22
CA ASN A 6 -16.16 -7.96 3.02
C ASN A 6 -14.84 -7.26 3.33
N ASP A 7 -14.13 -7.70 4.37
CA ASP A 7 -12.82 -7.15 4.72
C ASP A 7 -11.79 -7.45 3.62
N GLU A 8 -11.77 -8.67 3.10
CA GLU A 8 -10.87 -9.01 2.01
C GLU A 8 -11.15 -8.17 0.76
N GLN A 9 -12.43 -8.02 0.40
CA GLN A 9 -12.81 -7.23 -0.77
C GLN A 9 -12.45 -5.76 -0.58
N ALA A 10 -12.72 -5.21 0.60
CA ALA A 10 -12.37 -3.82 0.91
C ALA A 10 -10.87 -3.58 0.80
N LEU A 11 -10.06 -4.52 1.29
CA LEU A 11 -8.61 -4.41 1.22
C LEU A 11 -8.09 -4.54 -0.21
N LYS A 12 -8.66 -5.42 -1.01
CA LYS A 12 -8.29 -5.54 -2.43
C LYS A 12 -8.58 -4.25 -3.18
N GLU A 13 -9.75 -3.66 -2.94
CA GLU A 13 -10.13 -2.39 -3.57
C GLU A 13 -9.22 -1.26 -3.12
N LEU A 14 -8.97 -1.17 -1.82
CA LEU A 14 -8.09 -0.14 -1.27
C LEU A 14 -6.68 -0.27 -1.84
N ASN A 15 -6.16 -1.49 -1.90
CA ASN A 15 -4.82 -1.74 -2.42
C ASN A 15 -4.69 -1.29 -3.87
N GLY A 16 -5.70 -1.55 -4.70
CA GLY A 16 -5.73 -1.10 -6.08
C GLY A 16 -5.80 0.42 -6.19
N LYS A 17 -6.64 1.04 -5.36
CA LYS A 17 -6.81 2.50 -5.35
C LYS A 17 -5.52 3.23 -4.94
N ILE A 18 -4.71 2.63 -4.07
CA ILE A 18 -3.42 3.20 -3.69
C ILE A 18 -2.53 3.32 -4.93
N GLY A 19 -2.41 2.26 -5.72
CA GLY A 19 -1.62 2.30 -6.95
C GLY A 19 -2.13 3.32 -7.94
N ASP A 20 -3.44 3.38 -8.12
CA ASP A 20 -4.07 4.36 -9.02
C ASP A 20 -3.80 5.80 -8.56
N ALA A 21 -3.91 6.04 -7.25
CA ALA A 21 -3.64 7.36 -6.68
C ALA A 21 -2.17 7.75 -6.82
N GLU A 22 -1.26 6.80 -6.66
CA GLU A 22 0.16 7.04 -6.91
C GLU A 22 0.39 7.44 -8.37
N ASN A 23 -0.25 6.77 -9.30
CA ASN A 23 -0.13 7.07 -10.74
C ASN A 23 -0.67 8.46 -11.08
N ARG A 24 -1.75 8.88 -10.43
CA ARG A 24 -2.35 10.22 -10.64
C ARG A 24 -1.61 11.32 -9.90
N GLY A 25 -0.79 10.98 -8.91
CA GLY A 25 -0.19 11.96 -8.02
C GLY A 25 -1.20 12.56 -7.05
N ASP A 26 -2.15 11.77 -6.59
CA ASP A 26 -3.25 12.23 -5.72
C ASP A 26 -2.81 12.24 -4.26
N HIS A 27 -2.08 13.30 -3.89
CA HIS A 27 -1.52 13.44 -2.54
C HIS A 27 -2.59 13.52 -1.47
N GLU A 28 -3.69 14.22 -1.73
CA GLU A 28 -4.75 14.41 -0.74
C GLU A 28 -5.42 13.08 -0.40
N TRP A 29 -5.77 12.29 -1.42
CA TRP A 29 -6.39 10.99 -1.19
C TRP A 29 -5.44 10.06 -0.44
N LEU A 30 -4.16 10.02 -0.88
CA LEU A 30 -3.16 9.18 -0.23
C LEU A 30 -2.95 9.56 1.23
N ALA A 31 -2.87 10.86 1.54
CA ALA A 31 -2.74 11.29 2.93
C ALA A 31 -3.89 10.78 3.81
N GLY A 32 -5.08 10.62 3.24
CA GLY A 32 -6.23 10.10 3.97
C GLY A 32 -6.18 8.61 4.27
N VAL A 33 -5.40 7.83 3.51
CA VAL A 33 -5.33 6.37 3.68
C VAL A 33 -4.01 5.90 4.27
N LEU A 34 -3.02 6.76 4.38
CA LEU A 34 -1.76 6.42 5.04
C LEU A 34 -1.90 6.71 6.54
N ALA A 35 -1.44 5.76 7.36
CA ALA A 35 -1.42 5.99 8.80
C ALA A 35 -0.38 7.07 9.14
N PRO A 36 -0.60 7.87 10.19
CA PRO A 36 0.37 8.91 10.55
C PRO A 36 1.77 8.39 10.82
N LYS A 37 1.88 7.15 11.30
CA LYS A 37 3.17 6.52 11.62
C LYS A 37 3.63 5.57 10.52
N LEU A 38 3.22 5.81 9.27
CA LEU A 38 3.66 4.98 8.15
C LEU A 38 5.17 4.81 8.14
N ALA A 39 5.62 3.57 7.90
CA ALA A 39 7.01 3.26 7.61
C ALA A 39 7.05 2.48 6.29
N PHE A 40 7.59 3.10 5.26
CA PHE A 40 7.74 2.46 3.96
C PHE A 40 9.21 2.23 3.67
N GLN A 41 9.60 0.96 3.58
CA GLN A 41 10.96 0.55 3.24
C GLN A 41 11.06 0.37 1.73
N ARG A 42 11.90 1.20 1.13
CA ARG A 42 12.10 1.17 -0.31
C ARG A 42 13.08 0.07 -0.72
N ALA A 43 13.01 -0.31 -1.99
CA ALA A 43 13.86 -1.36 -2.56
C ALA A 43 15.21 -0.82 -3.06
N ASP A 44 15.63 0.36 -2.63
CA ASP A 44 16.91 0.94 -3.03
C ASP A 44 18.07 0.31 -2.23
N GLU A 45 19.30 0.56 -2.70
CA GLU A 45 20.49 0.02 -2.05
C GLU A 45 20.64 0.53 -0.62
N GLN A 46 20.24 1.78 -0.38
CA GLN A 46 20.33 2.42 0.92
C GLN A 46 19.25 1.92 1.89
N LYS A 47 18.28 1.18 1.39
CA LYS A 47 17.14 0.69 2.18
C LYS A 47 16.45 1.83 2.91
N THR A 48 16.20 2.89 2.14
CA THR A 48 15.54 4.10 2.65
C THR A 48 14.20 3.76 3.28
N VAL A 49 13.92 4.36 4.44
CA VAL A 49 12.62 4.24 5.08
C VAL A 49 11.96 5.61 5.01
N ASP A 50 10.83 5.69 4.32
CA ASP A 50 10.04 6.91 4.21
C ASP A 50 8.91 6.89 5.23
N ASP A 51 8.71 8.01 5.91
CA ASP A 51 7.49 8.25 6.65
C ASP A 51 6.41 8.81 5.72
N GLN A 52 5.26 9.15 6.26
CA GLN A 52 4.15 9.66 5.46
C GLN A 52 4.55 10.91 4.66
N VAL A 53 5.23 11.86 5.29
CA VAL A 53 5.63 13.11 4.64
C VAL A 53 6.61 12.84 3.51
N ALA A 54 7.65 12.06 3.77
CA ALA A 54 8.67 11.73 2.76
C ALA A 54 8.06 10.98 1.58
N PHE A 55 7.15 10.03 1.87
CA PHE A 55 6.46 9.29 0.82
C PHE A 55 5.66 10.23 -0.08
N LEU A 56 4.84 11.08 0.53
CA LEU A 56 3.98 11.99 -0.23
C LEU A 56 4.79 12.98 -1.08
N GLN A 57 5.93 13.43 -0.60
CA GLN A 57 6.79 14.32 -1.37
C GLN A 57 7.30 13.69 -2.66
N LYS A 58 7.41 12.38 -2.69
CA LYS A 58 7.94 11.63 -3.85
C LYS A 58 6.87 11.19 -4.84
N VAL A 59 5.60 11.31 -4.48
CA VAL A 59 4.49 10.91 -5.35
C VAL A 59 4.27 11.98 -6.42
N LYS A 60 4.27 11.55 -7.68
CA LYS A 60 4.10 12.45 -8.83
C LYS A 60 3.16 11.84 -9.84
N SER A 61 2.42 12.68 -10.57
CA SER A 61 1.56 12.22 -11.65
C SER A 61 2.36 11.64 -12.81
N GLY A 62 1.68 10.91 -13.69
CA GLY A 62 2.28 10.35 -14.89
C GLY A 62 2.82 8.94 -14.72
N GLY A 63 2.59 8.32 -13.58
CA GLY A 63 2.98 6.94 -13.36
C GLY A 63 2.07 5.95 -14.08
N SER A 64 2.59 4.73 -14.29
CA SER A 64 1.86 3.68 -14.98
C SER A 64 2.03 2.33 -14.30
N ARG A 65 2.22 2.33 -12.97
CA ARG A 65 2.40 1.08 -12.24
C ARG A 65 1.15 0.23 -12.29
N GLU A 66 1.36 -1.07 -12.33
CA GLU A 66 0.28 -2.06 -12.24
C GLU A 66 0.49 -2.88 -10.97
N THR A 67 -0.61 -3.17 -10.29
CA THR A 67 -0.57 -3.89 -9.01
C THR A 67 -1.37 -5.17 -9.12
N GLN A 68 -0.76 -6.28 -8.72
CA GLN A 68 -1.42 -7.59 -8.71
C GLN A 68 -1.34 -8.18 -7.31
N ILE A 69 -2.49 -8.47 -6.73
CA ILE A 69 -2.57 -9.10 -5.40
C ILE A 69 -2.06 -10.54 -5.48
N VAL A 70 -1.27 -10.93 -4.49
CA VAL A 70 -0.86 -12.32 -4.25
C VAL A 70 -1.72 -12.84 -3.12
N GLU A 71 -2.60 -13.79 -3.45
CA GLU A 71 -3.50 -14.40 -2.47
C GLU A 71 -2.72 -15.34 -1.53
N PRO A 72 -3.17 -15.54 -0.29
CA PRO A 72 -4.35 -14.91 0.33
C PRO A 72 -4.00 -13.59 1.01
N ILE A 73 -5.03 -12.79 1.33
CA ILE A 73 -4.90 -11.68 2.27
C ILE A 73 -4.99 -12.28 3.68
N ASP A 74 -4.04 -11.94 4.54
CA ASP A 74 -4.00 -12.45 5.91
C ASP A 74 -4.70 -11.47 6.84
N LEU A 75 -5.79 -11.90 7.44
CA LEU A 75 -6.59 -11.09 8.35
C LEU A 75 -6.33 -11.46 9.80
N TYR A 76 -6.06 -10.46 10.63
CA TYR A 76 -5.81 -10.60 12.06
C TYR A 76 -6.64 -9.57 12.83
N GLY A 77 -7.96 -9.71 12.83
CA GLY A 77 -8.85 -8.73 13.45
C GLY A 77 -8.75 -7.37 12.77
N ASP A 78 -8.24 -6.38 13.48
CA ASP A 78 -8.09 -5.02 12.98
C ASP A 78 -6.74 -4.78 12.28
N ARG A 79 -6.04 -5.85 11.91
CA ARG A 79 -4.81 -5.79 11.12
C ARG A 79 -4.90 -6.77 9.97
N ALA A 80 -4.23 -6.41 8.87
CA ALA A 80 -4.19 -7.28 7.71
C ALA A 80 -2.85 -7.14 7.01
N ILE A 81 -2.37 -8.25 6.43
CA ILE A 81 -1.20 -8.25 5.58
C ILE A 81 -1.66 -8.51 4.16
N VAL A 82 -1.32 -7.60 3.26
CA VAL A 82 -1.60 -7.71 1.83
C VAL A 82 -0.27 -7.79 1.11
N LYS A 83 -0.09 -8.86 0.34
CA LYS A 83 1.08 -9.03 -0.51
C LYS A 83 0.67 -8.76 -1.94
N CYS A 84 1.51 -8.05 -2.67
CA CYS A 84 1.23 -7.78 -4.08
C CYS A 84 2.52 -7.63 -4.87
N ILE A 85 2.40 -7.76 -6.18
CA ILE A 85 3.49 -7.48 -7.10
C ILE A 85 3.15 -6.18 -7.82
N VAL A 86 4.08 -5.23 -7.76
CA VAL A 86 3.95 -3.97 -8.47
C VAL A 86 4.92 -3.97 -9.64
N THR A 87 4.40 -3.69 -10.82
CA THR A 87 5.19 -3.61 -12.05
C THR A 87 5.27 -2.15 -12.48
N VAL A 88 6.48 -1.66 -12.65
CA VAL A 88 6.76 -0.29 -13.11
C VAL A 88 7.74 -0.40 -14.28
N GLY A 89 7.25 -0.17 -15.49
CA GLY A 89 8.06 -0.36 -16.68
C GLY A 89 8.54 -1.81 -16.80
N ASN A 90 9.85 -2.01 -16.83
CA ASN A 90 10.46 -3.34 -16.93
C ASN A 90 10.82 -3.93 -15.56
N GLN A 91 10.48 -3.23 -14.48
CA GLN A 91 10.84 -3.67 -13.13
C GLN A 91 9.62 -4.19 -12.39
N ARG A 92 9.83 -5.23 -11.61
CA ARG A 92 8.79 -5.83 -10.77
C ARG A 92 9.29 -5.92 -9.34
N PHE A 93 8.39 -5.67 -8.40
CA PHE A 93 8.73 -5.65 -6.98
C PHE A 93 7.70 -6.43 -6.19
N HIS A 94 8.19 -7.22 -5.23
CA HIS A 94 7.33 -7.72 -4.17
C HIS A 94 7.00 -6.56 -3.24
N ASN A 95 5.73 -6.48 -2.85
CA ASN A 95 5.28 -5.52 -1.87
C ASN A 95 4.59 -6.25 -0.75
N LEU A 96 4.99 -5.96 0.47
CA LEU A 96 4.31 -6.41 1.66
C LEU A 96 3.74 -5.18 2.34
N ARG A 97 2.43 -5.18 2.56
CA ARG A 97 1.70 -4.03 3.12
C ARG A 97 0.95 -4.47 4.37
N LEU A 98 1.16 -3.73 5.45
CA LEU A 98 0.46 -3.93 6.71
C LEU A 98 -0.59 -2.84 6.84
N PHE A 99 -1.86 -3.26 6.88
CA PHE A 99 -2.98 -2.35 7.11
C PHE A 99 -3.47 -2.49 8.55
N VAL A 100 -3.92 -1.38 9.11
CA VAL A 100 -4.59 -1.34 10.42
C VAL A 100 -5.94 -0.67 10.24
N ARG A 101 -6.94 -1.18 10.96
CA ARG A 101 -8.27 -0.58 10.95
C ARG A 101 -8.44 0.22 12.22
N ARG A 102 -8.76 1.51 12.04
CA ARG A 102 -9.06 2.43 13.14
C ARG A 102 -10.33 3.18 12.80
N GLU A 103 -11.24 3.23 13.75
CA GLU A 103 -12.51 3.93 13.56
C GLU A 103 -13.25 3.45 12.30
N GLY A 104 -13.20 2.15 12.06
CA GLY A 104 -13.86 1.52 10.92
C GLY A 104 -13.17 1.67 9.59
N GLN A 105 -11.98 2.28 9.54
CA GLN A 105 -11.27 2.52 8.29
C GLN A 105 -9.90 1.86 8.28
N TRP A 106 -9.58 1.20 7.16
CA TRP A 106 -8.26 0.63 6.93
C TRP A 106 -7.27 1.73 6.54
N LYS A 107 -6.09 1.71 7.17
CA LYS A 107 -4.98 2.63 6.87
C LYS A 107 -3.73 1.82 6.63
N LEU A 108 -2.89 2.28 5.72
CA LEU A 108 -1.60 1.63 5.45
C LEU A 108 -0.57 2.12 6.47
N LEU A 109 -0.08 1.21 7.29
CA LEU A 109 0.87 1.52 8.37
C LEU A 109 2.29 1.09 8.04
N GLY A 110 2.46 -0.09 7.47
CA GLY A 110 3.77 -0.63 7.15
C GLY A 110 3.81 -1.07 5.70
N TRP A 111 4.97 -0.90 5.07
CA TRP A 111 5.10 -1.21 3.64
C TRP A 111 6.57 -1.50 3.35
N ALA A 112 6.83 -2.57 2.64
CA ALA A 112 8.19 -2.92 2.24
C ALA A 112 8.19 -3.39 0.78
N ASN A 113 9.16 -2.91 0.03
CA ASN A 113 9.40 -3.32 -1.35
C ASN A 113 10.69 -4.12 -1.44
N GLU A 114 10.69 -5.09 -2.31
CA GLU A 114 11.87 -5.89 -2.61
C GLU A 114 11.88 -6.18 -4.11
N PRO A 115 13.01 -6.02 -4.82
CA PRO A 115 13.07 -6.38 -6.23
C PRO A 115 12.77 -7.86 -6.42
N LEU A 116 12.06 -8.17 -7.49
CA LEU A 116 11.69 -9.54 -7.80
C LEU A 116 12.76 -10.24 -8.61
#